data_63b57603bb27380122125e93d82b1733
#
_entry.id   63b57603bb27380122125e93d82b1733
#
_cell.length_a   1.000
_cell.length_b   1.000
_cell.length_c   1.000
_cell.angle_alpha   90.00
_cell.angle_beta   90.00
_cell.angle_gamma   90.00
#
_symmetry.space_group_name_H-M   'P 1'
#
loop_
_entity.id
_entity.type
_entity.pdbx_description
1 polymer ?
#
loop_
_entity_poly.entity_id
_entity_poly.type
_entity_poly.pdbx_seq_one_letter_code
_entity_poly.pdbx_strand_id
1 'polypeptide(L)'
;MRHRKKTVKLGRSQAHRDSLLANQVCSLIEHRRIKTTLAKAKATKPLAERMLTLGKKGDLHARRVAISYLKHKDVVKKLFTEIAPAAADRKGGYTRIVKLGARLSDSAPMAYLEWVDYAPEIKKEEVVVEASEKPAKKAKAEKAPKAEAGEGEEKPKKKAPAKKKSEE
;
A
#
# COMPACT_ATOMS: atom_id res chain seq x y z
N MET A 1 8.06 32.38 -21.94
CA MET A 1 8.74 31.15 -22.36
C MET A 1 9.04 30.22 -21.17
N ARG A 2 8.97 28.87 -21.34
CA ARG A 2 9.25 27.89 -20.28
C ARG A 2 10.59 27.23 -20.51
N HIS A 3 11.66 27.93 -20.27
CA HIS A 3 12.99 27.36 -20.42
C HIS A 3 13.31 26.38 -19.27
N ARG A 4 13.70 25.12 -19.57
CA ARG A 4 14.20 24.07 -18.65
C ARG A 4 13.33 23.78 -17.42
N LYS A 5 12.02 24.14 -17.41
CA LYS A 5 11.12 23.81 -16.28
C LYS A 5 10.67 22.35 -16.37
N LYS A 6 11.28 21.48 -15.55
CA LYS A 6 10.96 20.04 -15.45
C LYS A 6 9.77 19.74 -14.52
N THR A 7 8.93 20.72 -14.21
CA THR A 7 7.81 20.53 -13.28
C THR A 7 6.72 19.67 -13.89
N VAL A 8 6.49 18.50 -13.35
CA VAL A 8 5.39 17.60 -13.75
C VAL A 8 4.11 18.09 -13.07
N LYS A 9 3.14 18.58 -13.85
CA LYS A 9 1.89 19.16 -13.31
C LYS A 9 0.91 18.12 -12.78
N LEU A 10 0.92 16.88 -13.29
CA LEU A 10 0.01 15.77 -12.91
C LEU A 10 -1.49 16.13 -13.03
N GLY A 11 -1.86 17.05 -13.93
CA GLY A 11 -3.24 17.50 -14.08
C GLY A 11 -3.82 18.22 -12.84
N ARG A 12 -2.97 18.86 -11.99
CA ARG A 12 -3.36 19.44 -10.69
C ARG A 12 -2.91 20.89 -10.55
N SER A 13 -3.66 21.66 -9.75
CA SER A 13 -3.20 22.95 -9.26
C SER A 13 -1.94 22.78 -8.39
N GLN A 14 -1.21 23.87 -8.14
CA GLN A 14 0.04 23.77 -7.38
C GLN A 14 -0.20 23.25 -5.96
N ALA A 15 -1.14 23.83 -5.23
CA ALA A 15 -1.41 23.43 -3.85
C ALA A 15 -1.83 21.95 -3.74
N HIS A 16 -2.70 21.48 -4.63
CA HIS A 16 -3.14 20.08 -4.67
C HIS A 16 -1.99 19.13 -5.04
N ARG A 17 -1.09 19.53 -5.94
CA ARG A 17 0.10 18.74 -6.29
C ARG A 17 1.08 18.65 -5.13
N ASP A 18 1.34 19.76 -4.45
CA ASP A 18 2.26 19.80 -3.31
C ASP A 18 1.73 18.90 -2.16
N SER A 19 0.42 18.96 -1.86
CA SER A 19 -0.22 18.08 -0.90
C SER A 19 -0.15 16.60 -1.31
N LEU A 20 -0.38 16.29 -2.60
CA LEU A 20 -0.25 14.92 -3.10
C LEU A 20 1.17 14.37 -2.91
N LEU A 21 2.18 15.16 -3.24
CA LEU A 21 3.58 14.74 -3.12
C LEU A 21 3.98 14.59 -1.65
N ALA A 22 3.53 15.50 -0.77
CA ALA A 22 3.75 15.40 0.67
C ALA A 22 3.14 14.12 1.23
N ASN A 23 1.86 13.83 0.91
CA ASN A 23 1.19 12.62 1.36
C ASN A 23 1.87 11.33 0.85
N GLN A 24 2.35 11.31 -0.40
CA GLN A 24 3.10 10.17 -0.92
C GLN A 24 4.43 9.96 -0.19
N VAL A 25 5.13 11.04 0.19
CA VAL A 25 6.35 10.93 0.99
C VAL A 25 6.03 10.47 2.41
N CYS A 26 4.94 10.94 3.02
CA CYS A 26 4.50 10.46 4.32
C CYS A 26 4.22 8.94 4.28
N SER A 27 3.42 8.49 3.32
CA SER A 27 3.15 7.05 3.15
C SER A 27 4.43 6.24 2.87
N LEU A 28 5.40 6.81 2.13
CA LEU A 28 6.69 6.14 1.90
C LEU A 28 7.51 5.98 3.18
N ILE A 29 7.47 6.97 4.08
CA ILE A 29 8.15 6.92 5.39
C ILE A 29 7.47 5.88 6.29
N GLU A 30 6.15 5.81 6.29
CA GLU A 30 5.38 4.88 7.14
C GLU A 30 5.54 3.42 6.69
N HIS A 31 5.39 3.18 5.38
CA HIS A 31 5.31 1.84 4.80
C HIS A 31 6.60 1.35 4.14
N ARG A 32 7.66 2.20 4.07
CA ARG A 32 8.96 1.88 3.45
C ARG A 32 8.89 1.68 1.93
N ARG A 33 7.78 1.20 1.40
CA ARG A 33 7.50 0.95 -0.02
C ARG A 33 6.06 1.33 -0.35
N ILE A 34 5.84 2.04 -1.46
CA ILE A 34 4.50 2.39 -1.94
C ILE A 34 4.33 1.99 -3.41
N LYS A 35 3.12 1.52 -3.77
CA LYS A 35 2.71 1.25 -5.16
C LYS A 35 1.97 2.45 -5.72
N THR A 36 2.46 3.02 -6.81
CA THR A 36 1.84 4.18 -7.45
C THR A 36 2.10 4.20 -8.96
N THR A 37 1.55 5.17 -9.68
CA THR A 37 1.86 5.32 -11.11
C THR A 37 3.28 5.84 -11.31
N LEU A 38 3.94 5.43 -12.39
CA LEU A 38 5.33 5.79 -12.70
C LEU A 38 5.53 7.32 -12.73
N ALA A 39 4.54 8.07 -13.26
CA ALA A 39 4.62 9.54 -13.30
C ALA A 39 4.64 10.17 -11.91
N LYS A 40 3.78 9.67 -11.00
CA LYS A 40 3.74 10.11 -9.60
C LYS A 40 5.03 9.71 -8.87
N ALA A 41 5.50 8.47 -9.02
CA ALA A 41 6.75 8.02 -8.42
C ALA A 41 7.95 8.89 -8.83
N LYS A 42 8.06 9.22 -10.15
CA LYS A 42 9.10 10.12 -10.65
C LYS A 42 9.02 11.54 -10.08
N ALA A 43 7.79 12.04 -9.83
CA ALA A 43 7.59 13.37 -9.25
C ALA A 43 7.86 13.38 -7.73
N THR A 44 7.56 12.28 -7.02
CA THR A 44 7.76 12.16 -5.56
C THR A 44 9.22 11.93 -5.18
N LYS A 45 9.99 11.21 -6.02
CA LYS A 45 11.38 10.86 -5.75
C LYS A 45 12.25 12.07 -5.32
N PRO A 46 12.28 13.21 -6.03
CA PRO A 46 13.13 14.34 -5.63
C PRO A 46 12.75 14.93 -4.26
N LEU A 47 11.44 14.94 -3.93
CA LEU A 47 10.99 15.42 -2.62
C LEU A 47 11.39 14.47 -1.50
N ALA A 48 11.23 13.16 -1.71
CA ALA A 48 11.66 12.13 -0.74
C ALA A 48 13.16 12.21 -0.47
N GLU A 49 13.99 12.34 -1.50
CA GLU A 49 15.44 12.47 -1.36
C GLU A 49 15.84 13.77 -0.64
N ARG A 50 15.13 14.87 -0.91
CA ARG A 50 15.34 16.13 -0.18
C ARG A 50 15.00 15.99 1.31
N MET A 51 13.89 15.31 1.64
CA MET A 51 13.51 15.07 3.04
C MET A 51 14.54 14.23 3.77
N LEU A 52 15.08 13.21 3.12
CA LEU A 52 16.14 12.40 3.72
C LEU A 52 17.46 13.19 3.90
N THR A 53 17.80 14.04 2.95
CA THR A 53 18.97 14.93 3.09
C THR A 53 18.82 15.87 4.30
N LEU A 54 17.61 16.40 4.55
CA LEU A 54 17.30 17.16 5.76
C LEU A 54 17.40 16.28 7.02
N GLY A 55 16.91 15.05 6.95
CA GLY A 55 17.02 14.05 8.03
C GLY A 55 18.45 13.79 8.43
N LYS A 56 19.35 13.63 7.47
CA LYS A 56 20.81 13.43 7.69
C LYS A 56 21.51 14.62 8.33
N LYS A 57 21.05 15.86 8.07
CA LYS A 57 21.59 17.04 8.74
C LYS A 57 21.31 17.05 10.25
N GLY A 58 20.15 16.51 10.67
CA GLY A 58 19.78 16.35 12.07
C GLY A 58 19.40 17.63 12.82
N ASP A 59 19.66 18.80 12.26
CA ASP A 59 19.48 20.10 12.91
C ASP A 59 18.01 20.41 13.23
N LEU A 60 17.78 21.23 14.24
CA LEU A 60 16.44 21.74 14.57
C LEU A 60 15.81 22.49 13.40
N HIS A 61 16.61 23.27 12.66
CA HIS A 61 16.15 23.97 11.46
C HIS A 61 15.69 22.98 10.37
N ALA A 62 16.49 21.95 10.07
CA ALA A 62 16.13 20.91 9.11
C ALA A 62 14.82 20.21 9.50
N ARG A 63 14.61 19.94 10.79
CA ARG A 63 13.38 19.35 11.31
C ARG A 63 12.17 20.26 11.11
N ARG A 64 12.31 21.56 11.40
CA ARG A 64 11.24 22.56 11.15
C ARG A 64 10.90 22.66 9.66
N VAL A 65 11.89 22.66 8.79
CA VAL A 65 11.72 22.66 7.34
C VAL A 65 11.00 21.39 6.87
N ALA A 66 11.38 20.20 7.34
CA ALA A 66 10.71 18.96 7.02
C ALA A 66 9.22 18.97 7.45
N ILE A 67 8.92 19.47 8.65
CA ILE A 67 7.53 19.64 9.12
C ILE A 67 6.75 20.61 8.23
N SER A 68 7.34 21.69 7.76
CA SER A 68 6.66 22.65 6.87
C SER A 68 6.26 22.04 5.54
N TYR A 69 7.02 21.08 5.02
CA TYR A 69 6.71 20.33 3.78
C TYR A 69 5.70 19.20 4.00
N LEU A 70 5.93 18.35 5.00
CA LEU A 70 5.16 17.11 5.21
C LEU A 70 3.89 17.32 6.03
N LYS A 71 3.82 18.38 6.84
CA LYS A 71 2.69 18.73 7.74
C LYS A 71 2.40 17.70 8.86
N HIS A 72 3.13 16.59 8.94
CA HIS A 72 2.93 15.50 9.90
C HIS A 72 4.16 15.36 10.81
N LYS A 73 4.01 15.68 12.11
CA LYS A 73 5.11 15.67 13.09
C LYS A 73 5.64 14.26 13.36
N ASP A 74 4.74 13.27 13.47
CA ASP A 74 5.10 11.89 13.80
C ASP A 74 5.87 11.22 12.66
N VAL A 75 5.46 11.47 11.42
CA VAL A 75 6.17 11.00 10.22
C VAL A 75 7.57 11.60 10.14
N VAL A 76 7.71 12.90 10.44
CA VAL A 76 9.01 13.54 10.49
C VAL A 76 9.86 12.95 11.61
N LYS A 77 9.31 12.68 12.80
CA LYS A 77 10.03 11.99 13.87
C LYS A 77 10.59 10.66 13.36
N LYS A 78 9.78 9.81 12.74
CA LYS A 78 10.19 8.52 12.17
C LYS A 78 11.30 8.68 11.11
N LEU A 79 11.20 9.68 10.24
CA LEU A 79 12.23 9.98 9.25
C LEU A 79 13.61 10.23 9.91
N PHE A 80 13.64 11.02 10.98
CA PHE A 80 14.90 11.39 11.67
C PHE A 80 15.44 10.30 12.59
N THR A 81 14.57 9.43 13.16
CA THR A 81 14.99 8.38 14.10
C THR A 81 15.35 7.07 13.44
N GLU A 82 14.68 6.70 12.33
CA GLU A 82 14.82 5.39 11.70
C GLU A 82 15.49 5.46 10.33
N ILE A 83 14.96 6.30 9.41
CA ILE A 83 15.36 6.27 8.01
C ILE A 83 16.67 7.02 7.78
N ALA A 84 16.86 8.17 8.41
CA ALA A 84 18.05 8.97 8.23
C ALA A 84 19.33 8.26 8.74
N PRO A 85 19.34 7.59 9.90
CA PRO A 85 20.49 6.79 10.34
C PRO A 85 20.79 5.61 9.41
N ALA A 86 19.75 4.91 8.92
CA ALA A 86 19.93 3.76 8.01
C ALA A 86 20.60 4.15 6.68
N ALA A 87 20.42 5.38 6.23
CA ALA A 87 21.01 5.90 4.99
C ALA A 87 22.26 6.77 5.22
N ALA A 88 22.89 6.71 6.40
CA ALA A 88 24.00 7.60 6.78
C ALA A 88 25.19 7.55 5.80
N ASP A 89 25.57 6.35 5.36
CA ASP A 89 26.75 6.12 4.51
C ASP A 89 26.54 6.51 3.05
N ARG A 90 25.29 6.55 2.59
CA ARG A 90 24.95 6.83 1.19
C ARG A 90 24.96 8.33 0.91
N LYS A 91 25.70 8.75 -0.12
CA LYS A 91 25.82 10.17 -0.50
C LYS A 91 24.69 10.70 -1.39
N GLY A 92 23.73 9.85 -1.84
CA GLY A 92 22.61 10.22 -2.69
C GLY A 92 21.92 9.00 -3.32
N GLY A 93 20.81 9.21 -4.03
CA GLY A 93 20.07 8.09 -4.64
C GLY A 93 19.41 7.17 -3.60
N TYR A 94 18.82 7.76 -2.56
CA TYR A 94 18.23 7.06 -1.43
C TYR A 94 16.98 6.26 -1.78
N THR A 95 16.36 6.55 -2.92
CA THR A 95 15.12 5.91 -3.34
C THR A 95 15.26 5.20 -4.67
N ARG A 96 14.56 4.06 -4.82
CA ARG A 96 14.52 3.26 -6.04
C ARG A 96 13.10 3.22 -6.58
N ILE A 97 12.98 3.22 -7.92
CA ILE A 97 11.72 3.01 -8.63
C ILE A 97 11.79 1.66 -9.35
N VAL A 98 10.93 0.72 -8.96
CA VAL A 98 10.81 -0.59 -9.61
C VAL A 98 9.54 -0.59 -10.46
N LYS A 99 9.67 -0.78 -11.76
CA LYS A 99 8.54 -0.80 -12.70
C LYS A 99 7.77 -2.11 -12.55
N LEU A 100 6.43 -2.04 -12.57
CA LEU A 100 5.54 -3.20 -12.42
C LEU A 100 4.77 -3.58 -13.70
N GLY A 101 4.85 -2.75 -14.74
CA GLY A 101 3.99 -2.91 -15.92
C GLY A 101 2.76 -2.01 -15.90
N ALA A 102 1.78 -2.32 -16.74
CA ALA A 102 0.54 -1.57 -16.87
C ALA A 102 -0.54 -2.07 -15.90
N ARG A 103 -1.37 -1.18 -15.43
CA ARG A 103 -2.57 -1.52 -14.64
C ARG A 103 -3.66 -2.05 -15.56
N LEU A 104 -4.38 -3.10 -15.14
CA LEU A 104 -5.38 -3.79 -15.99
C LEU A 104 -6.55 -2.89 -16.41
N SER A 105 -6.96 -1.94 -15.55
CA SER A 105 -8.15 -1.11 -15.79
C SER A 105 -7.96 -0.01 -16.85
N ASP A 106 -6.81 0.67 -16.86
CA ASP A 106 -6.55 1.87 -17.65
C ASP A 106 -5.16 1.87 -18.31
N SER A 107 -4.47 0.73 -18.30
CA SER A 107 -3.12 0.57 -18.85
C SER A 107 -2.09 1.59 -18.32
N ALA A 108 -2.36 2.23 -17.18
CA ALA A 108 -1.43 3.18 -16.58
C ALA A 108 -0.14 2.47 -16.14
N PRO A 109 1.06 2.97 -16.48
CA PRO A 109 2.31 2.38 -16.03
C PRO A 109 2.45 2.52 -14.51
N MET A 110 2.55 1.39 -13.82
CA MET A 110 2.71 1.31 -12.37
C MET A 110 4.16 1.12 -11.96
N ALA A 111 4.49 1.57 -10.76
CA ALA A 111 5.80 1.36 -10.17
C ALA A 111 5.73 1.31 -8.64
N TYR A 112 6.67 0.60 -8.04
CA TYR A 112 7.00 0.77 -6.64
C TYR A 112 8.02 1.90 -6.49
N LEU A 113 7.82 2.73 -5.47
CA LEU A 113 8.82 3.64 -4.93
C LEU A 113 9.20 3.11 -3.54
N GLU A 114 10.49 2.90 -3.29
CA GLU A 114 11.01 2.33 -2.05
C GLU A 114 12.31 3.00 -1.61
N TRP A 115 12.61 2.94 -0.32
CA TRP A 115 13.93 3.27 0.21
C TRP A 115 14.91 2.16 -0.12
N VAL A 116 16.16 2.50 -0.43
CA VAL A 116 17.19 1.51 -0.78
C VAL A 116 17.74 0.82 0.47
N ASP A 117 18.11 1.62 1.47
CA ASP A 117 18.77 1.13 2.68
C ASP A 117 17.78 0.74 3.79
N TYR A 118 16.51 1.12 3.63
CA TYR A 118 15.41 0.84 4.56
C TYR A 118 14.23 0.19 3.82
N ALA A 119 14.55 -0.73 2.90
CA ALA A 119 13.53 -1.50 2.19
C ALA A 119 12.76 -2.39 3.18
N PRO A 120 11.47 -2.66 2.95
CA PRO A 120 10.75 -3.65 3.74
C PRO A 120 11.43 -5.00 3.58
N GLU A 121 11.65 -5.70 4.68
CA GLU A 121 11.98 -7.11 4.62
C GLU A 121 10.81 -7.80 3.92
N ILE A 122 11.06 -8.29 2.71
CA ILE A 122 10.12 -9.17 2.04
C ILE A 122 10.20 -10.48 2.85
N LYS A 123 9.29 -10.65 3.81
CA LYS A 123 8.98 -11.99 4.27
C LYS A 123 8.64 -12.75 2.99
N LYS A 124 9.52 -13.65 2.58
CA LYS A 124 9.18 -14.69 1.64
C LYS A 124 8.12 -15.52 2.37
N GLU A 125 6.87 -15.14 2.22
CA GLU A 125 5.79 -16.09 2.38
C GLU A 125 6.13 -17.16 1.36
N GLU A 126 6.62 -18.28 1.86
CA GLU A 126 6.69 -19.49 1.09
C GLU A 126 5.30 -19.68 0.53
N VAL A 127 5.14 -19.38 -0.74
CA VAL A 127 4.02 -19.86 -1.51
C VAL A 127 4.23 -21.36 -1.53
N VAL A 128 3.64 -22.03 -0.54
CA VAL A 128 3.42 -23.47 -0.59
C VAL A 128 2.48 -23.65 -1.77
N VAL A 129 3.08 -23.86 -2.93
CA VAL A 129 2.38 -24.38 -4.09
C VAL A 129 2.09 -25.82 -3.69
N GLU A 130 0.94 -26.05 -3.03
CA GLU A 130 0.33 -27.36 -3.03
C GLU A 130 0.09 -27.74 -4.49
N ALA A 131 1.11 -28.40 -5.03
CA ALA A 131 0.98 -29.19 -6.22
C ALA A 131 -0.05 -30.26 -5.91
N SER A 132 -1.30 -30.02 -6.30
CA SER A 132 -2.33 -31.05 -6.34
C SER A 132 -1.89 -32.09 -7.38
N GLU A 133 -1.13 -33.07 -6.92
CA GLU A 133 -0.99 -34.34 -7.61
C GLU A 133 -2.34 -35.06 -7.60
N LYS A 134 -2.96 -35.02 -8.77
CA LYS A 134 -3.98 -36.01 -9.14
C LYS A 134 -3.31 -37.34 -9.39
N PRO A 135 -3.69 -38.41 -8.75
CA PRO A 135 -3.60 -39.74 -9.37
C PRO A 135 -4.95 -40.08 -10.00
N ALA A 136 -4.91 -40.27 -11.28
CA ALA A 136 -5.97 -40.93 -12.03
C ALA A 136 -5.91 -42.44 -11.85
N LYS A 137 -7.10 -43.04 -11.90
CA LYS A 137 -7.44 -44.42 -12.31
C LYS A 137 -7.68 -45.47 -11.21
N LYS A 138 -8.83 -45.97 -11.12
CA LYS A 138 -9.60 -47.03 -11.80
C LYS A 138 -10.71 -47.53 -10.87
N ALA A 139 -11.94 -47.35 -11.26
CA ALA A 139 -12.84 -48.37 -11.78
C ALA A 139 -13.06 -49.63 -10.91
N LYS A 140 -14.23 -49.78 -10.42
CA LYS A 140 -15.19 -50.88 -10.70
C LYS A 140 -15.99 -51.30 -9.46
N ALA A 141 -17.27 -51.11 -9.61
CA ALA A 141 -18.33 -52.09 -9.34
C ALA A 141 -18.54 -52.51 -7.87
N GLU A 142 -19.70 -52.37 -7.38
CA GLU A 142 -20.91 -53.11 -7.48
C GLU A 142 -21.73 -53.07 -6.17
N LYS A 143 -23.01 -52.87 -6.34
CA LYS A 143 -24.13 -53.30 -5.47
C LYS A 143 -24.53 -52.46 -4.25
N ALA A 144 -25.67 -51.81 -4.46
CA ALA A 144 -26.73 -51.60 -3.47
C ALA A 144 -27.30 -52.99 -2.99
N PRO A 145 -28.17 -53.11 -1.97
CA PRO A 145 -29.33 -52.23 -1.71
C PRO A 145 -29.80 -52.16 -0.22
N LYS A 146 -30.86 -51.27 -0.08
CA LYS A 146 -32.02 -51.39 0.85
C LYS A 146 -31.80 -51.14 2.35
N ALA A 147 -32.58 -50.32 2.88
CA ALA A 147 -33.94 -50.03 3.28
C ALA A 147 -33.89 -49.57 4.75
N GLU A 148 -34.62 -48.75 5.18
CA GLU A 148 -35.96 -48.32 5.55
C GLU A 148 -35.85 -47.38 6.74
N ALA A 149 -36.52 -46.28 6.67
CA ALA A 149 -37.80 -45.89 7.30
C ALA A 149 -37.71 -45.18 8.66
N GLY A 150 -38.50 -44.13 8.79
CA GLY A 150 -38.97 -43.53 10.04
C GLY A 150 -38.75 -42.01 10.08
N GLU A 151 -39.63 -41.19 9.56
CA GLU A 151 -40.86 -40.56 10.08
C GLU A 151 -40.67 -39.69 11.35
N GLY A 152 -41.23 -38.49 11.24
CA GLY A 152 -41.59 -37.61 12.35
C GLY A 152 -41.15 -36.16 12.13
N GLU A 153 -41.84 -35.33 11.32
CA GLU A 153 -42.85 -34.33 11.73
C GLU A 153 -42.47 -33.54 13.00
N GLU A 154 -42.24 -32.24 12.88
CA GLU A 154 -43.27 -31.20 13.16
C GLU A 154 -42.70 -29.80 13.04
N LYS A 155 -43.30 -28.96 12.20
CA LYS A 155 -43.35 -27.50 12.36
C LYS A 155 -44.53 -27.18 13.29
N PRO A 156 -44.58 -26.05 14.04
CA PRO A 156 -45.03 -24.83 13.40
C PRO A 156 -44.63 -23.45 14.01
N LYS A 157 -44.67 -22.47 13.12
CA LYS A 157 -45.36 -21.16 13.17
C LYS A 157 -45.00 -20.08 14.21
N LYS A 158 -44.58 -18.93 13.59
CA LYS A 158 -45.12 -17.55 13.68
C LYS A 158 -45.24 -16.87 15.04
N LYS A 159 -44.66 -15.66 15.11
CA LYS A 159 -45.38 -14.36 15.24
C LYS A 159 -44.40 -13.18 15.39
N ALA A 160 -44.44 -12.25 14.45
CA ALA A 160 -44.37 -10.83 14.71
C ALA A 160 -45.82 -10.39 15.04
N PRO A 161 -46.17 -9.23 15.57
CA PRO A 161 -45.67 -7.89 15.28
C PRO A 161 -45.79 -6.86 16.46
N ALA A 162 -45.56 -5.60 16.05
CA ALA A 162 -46.17 -4.33 16.53
C ALA A 162 -45.29 -3.36 17.35
N LYS A 163 -44.91 -2.27 16.66
CA LYS A 163 -45.32 -0.85 16.81
C LYS A 163 -45.94 -0.40 18.13
N LYS A 164 -45.34 0.68 18.67
CA LYS A 164 -45.93 1.93 19.21
C LYS A 164 -44.75 2.84 19.59
N LYS A 165 -44.50 4.03 19.01
CA LYS A 165 -45.16 5.34 19.07
C LYS A 165 -45.54 5.85 20.47
N SER A 166 -44.91 6.94 20.83
CA SER A 166 -45.35 8.23 21.41
C SER A 166 -44.22 8.81 22.24
N GLU A 167 -43.70 10.03 21.92
CA GLU A 167 -44.18 11.34 22.39
C GLU A 167 -43.89 11.53 23.90
N GLU A 168 -42.84 12.28 24.16
CA GLU A 168 -42.84 13.66 24.68
C GLU A 168 -41.47 14.30 24.45
#